data_cf0ae714a9acf88563909fe45a2b6b2e
#
_entry.id   cf0ae714a9acf88563909fe45a2b6b2e
#
_cell.length_a   1.000
_cell.length_b   1.000
_cell.length_c   1.000
_cell.angle_alpha   90.00
_cell.angle_beta   90.00
_cell.angle_gamma   90.00
#
_symmetry.space_group_name_H-M   'P 1'
#
loop_
_entity.id
_entity.type
_entity.pdbx_description
1 polymer ?
#
loop_
_entity_poly.entity_id
_entity_poly.type
_entity_poly.pdbx_seq_one_letter_code
_entity_poly.pdbx_strand_id
1 'polypeptide(L)'
;MTEPRATTLTDRIDRLFQVVRRPNGEQYSHEEVARACRENTGESFSAAYLWQLRTGRRDNPTKRHLEALAAFFQVPPAYFFDDEQGRALAEEVELLGALRNSAVRNLALRAVTLSEEGLGTVTDIVEAIKRRESKRDQGE
;
A
#
# COMPACT_ATOMS: atom_id res chain seq x y z
N MET A 1 7.17 10.42 17.44
CA MET A 1 5.99 9.67 17.01
C MET A 1 5.58 10.13 15.61
N THR A 2 5.52 9.22 14.71
CA THR A 2 5.11 9.54 13.36
C THR A 2 3.58 9.53 13.31
N GLU A 3 3.01 10.67 13.04
CA GLU A 3 1.58 10.71 12.78
C GLU A 3 1.29 9.90 11.53
N PRO A 4 0.15 9.20 11.49
CA PRO A 4 -0.24 8.54 10.26
C PRO A 4 -0.35 9.61 9.19
N ARG A 5 0.45 9.49 8.16
CA ARG A 5 0.37 10.37 7.01
C ARG A 5 -1.05 10.34 6.48
N ALA A 6 -1.63 11.51 6.32
CA ALA A 6 -2.81 11.62 5.48
C ALA A 6 -2.39 11.15 4.10
N THR A 7 -2.84 9.98 3.71
CA THR A 7 -2.48 9.42 2.42
C THR A 7 -3.32 10.09 1.35
N THR A 8 -2.65 10.73 0.40
CA THR A 8 -3.31 11.32 -0.75
C THR A 8 -3.71 10.20 -1.72
N LEU A 9 -4.56 10.54 -2.69
CA LEU A 9 -4.92 9.60 -3.75
C LEU A 9 -3.66 9.13 -4.49
N THR A 10 -2.74 10.03 -4.76
CA THR A 10 -1.45 9.71 -5.38
C THR A 10 -0.70 8.66 -4.58
N ASP A 11 -0.61 8.85 -3.27
CA ASP A 11 0.07 7.90 -2.39
C ASP A 11 -0.58 6.54 -2.43
N ARG A 12 -1.90 6.48 -2.46
CA ARG A 12 -2.64 5.22 -2.50
C ARG A 12 -2.44 4.48 -3.79
N ILE A 13 -2.43 5.19 -4.93
CA ILE A 13 -2.15 4.57 -6.22
C ILE A 13 -0.73 4.03 -6.26
N ASP A 14 0.24 4.84 -5.83
CA ASP A 14 1.64 4.44 -5.80
C ASP A 14 1.85 3.20 -4.92
N ARG A 15 1.19 3.13 -3.76
CA ARG A 15 1.32 1.96 -2.88
C ARG A 15 0.83 0.69 -3.52
N LEU A 16 -0.23 0.73 -4.31
CA LEU A 16 -0.70 -0.45 -5.02
C LEU A 16 0.37 -1.00 -5.96
N PHE A 17 1.05 -0.13 -6.70
CA PHE A 17 2.15 -0.54 -7.56
C PHE A 17 3.31 -1.14 -6.77
N GLN A 18 3.57 -0.63 -5.58
CA GLN A 18 4.65 -1.14 -4.74
C GLN A 18 4.32 -2.48 -4.09
N VAL A 19 3.07 -2.69 -3.71
CA VAL A 19 2.64 -3.87 -2.95
C VAL A 19 2.20 -5.02 -3.84
N VAL A 20 1.40 -4.73 -4.86
CA VAL A 20 0.88 -5.77 -5.76
C VAL A 20 1.90 -6.01 -6.87
N ARG A 21 2.52 -7.17 -6.82
CA ARG A 21 3.64 -7.50 -7.71
C ARG A 21 3.33 -8.67 -8.62
N ARG A 22 4.10 -8.76 -9.71
CA ARG A 22 4.09 -9.95 -10.55
C ARG A 22 4.59 -11.14 -9.74
N PRO A 23 4.28 -12.38 -10.18
CA PRO A 23 4.81 -13.57 -9.53
C PRO A 23 6.32 -13.58 -9.35
N ASN A 24 7.06 -12.91 -10.25
CA ASN A 24 8.51 -12.82 -10.15
C ASN A 24 9.01 -11.73 -9.20
N GLY A 25 8.10 -11.01 -8.54
CA GLY A 25 8.44 -9.96 -7.58
C GLY A 25 8.62 -8.56 -8.17
N GLU A 26 8.57 -8.42 -9.48
CA GLU A 26 8.72 -7.12 -10.14
C GLU A 26 7.40 -6.34 -10.14
N GLN A 27 7.52 -5.03 -10.20
CA GLN A 27 6.33 -4.16 -10.35
C GLN A 27 5.73 -4.34 -11.74
N TYR A 28 4.41 -4.23 -11.82
CA TYR A 28 3.74 -4.12 -13.11
C TYR A 28 4.10 -2.80 -13.77
N SER A 29 4.27 -2.81 -15.08
CA SER A 29 4.51 -1.58 -15.82
C SER A 29 3.21 -0.80 -15.99
N HIS A 30 3.32 0.50 -16.23
CA HIS A 30 2.14 1.33 -16.49
C HIS A 30 1.41 0.86 -17.75
N GLU A 31 2.15 0.40 -18.75
CA GLU A 31 1.56 -0.13 -19.98
C GLU A 31 0.73 -1.38 -19.75
N GLU A 32 1.24 -2.29 -18.93
CA GLU A 32 0.50 -3.51 -18.59
C GLU A 32 -0.79 -3.21 -17.85
N VAL A 33 -0.72 -2.30 -16.87
CA VAL A 33 -1.91 -1.93 -16.09
C VAL A 33 -2.93 -1.24 -16.98
N ALA A 34 -2.49 -0.29 -17.80
CA ALA A 34 -3.39 0.43 -18.69
C ALA A 34 -4.05 -0.52 -19.70
N ARG A 35 -3.28 -1.46 -20.25
CA ARG A 35 -3.81 -2.45 -21.20
C ARG A 35 -4.84 -3.36 -20.53
N ALA A 36 -4.53 -3.86 -19.34
CA ALA A 36 -5.44 -4.73 -18.62
C ALA A 36 -6.75 -4.01 -18.26
N CYS A 37 -6.66 -2.77 -17.84
CA CYS A 37 -7.84 -1.97 -17.53
C CYS A 37 -8.74 -1.83 -18.77
N ARG A 38 -8.14 -1.54 -19.92
CA ARG A 38 -8.91 -1.40 -21.17
C ARG A 38 -9.57 -2.72 -21.57
N GLU A 39 -8.83 -3.83 -21.47
CA GLU A 39 -9.35 -5.14 -21.86
C GLU A 39 -10.46 -5.63 -20.92
N ASN A 40 -10.32 -5.37 -19.64
CA ASN A 40 -11.24 -5.92 -18.64
C ASN A 40 -12.45 -5.04 -18.37
N THR A 41 -12.31 -3.74 -18.49
CA THR A 41 -13.40 -2.79 -18.14
C THR A 41 -13.81 -1.88 -19.26
N GLY A 42 -13.06 -1.84 -20.36
CA GLY A 42 -13.30 -0.93 -21.46
C GLY A 42 -12.83 0.50 -21.21
N GLU A 43 -12.31 0.78 -20.02
CA GLU A 43 -11.80 2.13 -19.72
C GLU A 43 -10.44 2.32 -20.37
N SER A 44 -10.35 3.33 -21.22
CA SER A 44 -9.15 3.61 -22.00
C SER A 44 -8.42 4.81 -21.40
N PHE A 45 -7.24 4.55 -20.85
CA PHE A 45 -6.30 5.61 -20.49
C PHE A 45 -4.89 5.13 -20.82
N SER A 46 -4.01 6.10 -21.03
CA SER A 46 -2.64 5.78 -21.46
C SER A 46 -1.74 5.46 -20.28
N ALA A 47 -0.63 4.79 -20.58
CA ALA A 47 0.42 4.57 -19.60
C ALA A 47 0.96 5.90 -19.04
N ALA A 48 1.07 6.91 -19.92
CA ALA A 48 1.52 8.24 -19.48
C ALA A 48 0.55 8.88 -18.49
N TYR A 49 -0.76 8.74 -18.74
CA TYR A 49 -1.78 9.25 -17.83
C TYR A 49 -1.67 8.55 -16.45
N LEU A 50 -1.50 7.23 -16.47
CA LEU A 50 -1.37 6.46 -15.24
C LEU A 50 -0.13 6.88 -14.45
N TRP A 51 0.99 7.12 -15.15
CA TRP A 51 2.20 7.64 -14.52
C TRP A 51 1.94 9.00 -13.86
N GLN A 52 1.18 9.86 -14.54
CA GLN A 52 0.83 11.18 -13.98
C GLN A 52 -0.02 11.05 -12.73
N LEU A 53 -0.96 10.11 -12.68
CA LEU A 53 -1.74 9.85 -11.48
C LEU A 53 -0.86 9.33 -10.35
N ARG A 54 0.05 8.43 -10.67
CA ARG A 54 0.93 7.82 -9.69
C ARG A 54 1.93 8.81 -9.09
N THR A 55 2.34 9.81 -9.85
CA THR A 55 3.35 10.79 -9.43
C THR A 55 2.76 12.11 -8.94
N GLY A 56 1.45 12.25 -8.97
CA GLY A 56 0.79 13.46 -8.49
C GLY A 56 0.69 14.59 -9.50
N ARG A 57 1.12 14.36 -10.74
CA ARG A 57 0.98 15.36 -11.79
C ARG A 57 -0.47 15.52 -12.23
N ARG A 58 -1.28 14.51 -11.98
CA ARG A 58 -2.73 14.60 -12.11
C ARG A 58 -3.33 13.99 -10.85
N ASP A 59 -4.37 14.63 -10.32
CA ASP A 59 -4.97 14.23 -9.05
C ASP A 59 -6.50 14.11 -9.11
N ASN A 60 -7.07 14.15 -10.30
CA ASN A 60 -8.53 14.12 -10.46
C ASN A 60 -8.98 13.05 -11.47
N PRO A 61 -8.68 11.78 -11.25
CA PRO A 61 -9.17 10.72 -12.12
C PRO A 61 -10.68 10.59 -12.00
N THR A 62 -11.29 10.06 -13.06
CA THR A 62 -12.73 9.79 -13.01
C THR A 62 -13.00 8.59 -12.10
N LYS A 63 -14.24 8.49 -11.65
CA LYS A 63 -14.68 7.33 -10.87
C LYS A 63 -14.42 6.02 -11.63
N ARG A 64 -14.67 6.00 -12.92
CA ARG A 64 -14.46 4.82 -13.77
C ARG A 64 -13.00 4.43 -13.84
N HIS A 65 -12.10 5.41 -13.91
CA HIS A 65 -10.66 5.13 -13.86
C HIS A 65 -10.26 4.46 -12.55
N LEU A 66 -10.78 4.96 -11.43
CA LEU A 66 -10.49 4.38 -10.14
C LEU A 66 -11.08 2.98 -10.01
N GLU A 67 -12.28 2.75 -10.51
CA GLU A 67 -12.89 1.43 -10.51
C GLU A 67 -12.07 0.43 -11.33
N ALA A 68 -11.55 0.86 -12.47
CA ALA A 68 -10.72 0.01 -13.32
C ALA A 68 -9.41 -0.35 -12.62
N LEU A 69 -8.77 0.62 -11.98
CA LEU A 69 -7.55 0.37 -11.21
C LEU A 69 -7.81 -0.57 -10.03
N ALA A 70 -8.91 -0.35 -9.31
CA ALA A 70 -9.29 -1.21 -8.20
C ALA A 70 -9.48 -2.65 -8.66
N ALA A 71 -10.14 -2.84 -9.79
CA ALA A 71 -10.35 -4.18 -10.36
C ALA A 71 -9.02 -4.85 -10.72
N PHE A 72 -8.10 -4.11 -11.33
CA PHE A 72 -6.80 -4.67 -11.68
C PHE A 72 -6.02 -5.09 -10.44
N PHE A 73 -5.94 -4.23 -9.44
CA PHE A 73 -5.17 -4.51 -8.22
C PHE A 73 -5.94 -5.35 -7.21
N GLN A 74 -7.17 -5.71 -7.52
CA GLN A 74 -8.03 -6.55 -6.67
C GLN A 74 -8.27 -5.97 -5.27
N VAL A 75 -8.54 -4.66 -5.25
CA VAL A 75 -8.94 -3.96 -4.04
C VAL A 75 -10.33 -3.36 -4.25
N PRO A 76 -11.13 -3.18 -3.20
CA PRO A 76 -12.40 -2.46 -3.34
C PRO A 76 -12.16 -1.00 -3.74
N PRO A 77 -13.03 -0.40 -4.57
CA PRO A 77 -12.90 1.02 -4.94
C PRO A 77 -12.85 1.96 -3.73
N ALA A 78 -13.46 1.57 -2.62
CA ALA A 78 -13.43 2.35 -1.39
C ALA A 78 -12.01 2.62 -0.88
N TYR A 79 -11.04 1.82 -1.30
CA TYR A 79 -9.63 2.03 -0.96
C TYR A 79 -9.16 3.43 -1.32
N PHE A 80 -9.68 4.01 -2.40
CA PHE A 80 -9.24 5.32 -2.90
C PHE A 80 -9.88 6.50 -2.18
N PHE A 81 -10.88 6.26 -1.33
CA PHE A 81 -11.60 7.35 -0.67
C PHE A 81 -10.98 7.68 0.68
N ASP A 82 -10.99 8.97 1.01
CA ASP A 82 -10.46 9.45 2.27
C ASP A 82 -11.54 9.42 3.34
N ASP A 83 -11.95 8.21 3.71
CA ASP A 83 -12.92 7.96 4.77
C ASP A 83 -12.42 6.80 5.63
N GLU A 84 -13.19 6.42 6.63
CA GLU A 84 -12.80 5.36 7.56
C GLU A 84 -12.57 4.03 6.84
N GLN A 85 -13.46 3.68 5.91
CA GLN A 85 -13.31 2.44 5.16
C GLN A 85 -12.07 2.45 4.28
N GLY A 86 -11.82 3.55 3.62
CA GLY A 86 -10.62 3.72 2.78
C GLY A 86 -9.34 3.61 3.60
N ARG A 87 -9.33 4.22 4.79
CA ARG A 87 -8.17 4.13 5.68
C ARG A 87 -7.93 2.70 6.17
N ALA A 88 -8.99 1.98 6.51
CA ALA A 88 -8.87 0.58 6.92
C ALA A 88 -8.29 -0.29 5.80
N LEU A 89 -8.76 -0.08 4.56
CA LEU A 89 -8.24 -0.81 3.40
C LEU A 89 -6.80 -0.44 3.12
N ALA A 90 -6.43 0.82 3.30
CA ALA A 90 -5.04 1.24 3.12
C ALA A 90 -4.11 0.56 4.15
N GLU A 91 -4.57 0.37 5.38
CA GLU A 91 -3.80 -0.36 6.38
C GLU A 91 -3.61 -1.83 5.99
N GLU A 92 -4.63 -2.46 5.41
CA GLU A 92 -4.52 -3.83 4.93
C GLU A 92 -3.49 -3.95 3.80
N VAL A 93 -3.47 -2.99 2.89
CA VAL A 93 -2.48 -2.96 1.81
C VAL A 93 -1.07 -2.81 2.38
N GLU A 94 -0.89 -1.94 3.40
CA GLU A 94 0.41 -1.79 4.06
C GLU A 94 0.85 -3.09 4.71
N LEU A 95 -0.06 -3.81 5.35
CA LEU A 95 0.24 -5.09 5.96
C LEU A 95 0.70 -6.11 4.92
N LEU A 96 0.01 -6.19 3.78
CA LEU A 96 0.40 -7.09 2.70
C LEU A 96 1.81 -6.77 2.20
N GLY A 97 2.13 -5.49 2.06
CA GLY A 97 3.46 -5.06 1.66
C GLY A 97 4.53 -5.48 2.67
N ALA A 98 4.24 -5.30 3.95
CA ALA A 98 5.18 -5.65 5.03
C ALA A 98 5.45 -7.16 5.05
N LEU A 99 4.42 -7.98 4.80
CA LEU A 99 4.54 -9.44 4.84
C LEU A 99 5.33 -10.03 3.67
N ARG A 100 5.73 -9.21 2.71
CA ARG A 100 6.64 -9.65 1.65
C ARG A 100 8.07 -9.80 2.16
N ASN A 101 8.42 -9.09 3.22
CA ASN A 101 9.72 -9.25 3.88
C ASN A 101 9.69 -10.55 4.69
N SER A 102 10.61 -11.47 4.39
CA SER A 102 10.62 -12.78 5.05
C SER A 102 10.89 -12.70 6.55
N ALA A 103 11.72 -11.77 6.99
CA ALA A 103 11.99 -11.59 8.41
C ALA A 103 10.74 -11.12 9.16
N VAL A 104 10.00 -10.18 8.56
CA VAL A 104 8.74 -9.69 9.14
C VAL A 104 7.71 -10.82 9.18
N ARG A 105 7.60 -11.58 8.10
CA ARG A 105 6.65 -12.69 8.01
C ARG A 105 6.95 -13.75 9.07
N ASN A 106 8.20 -14.11 9.23
CA ASN A 106 8.61 -15.10 10.25
C ASN A 106 8.31 -14.61 11.65
N LEU A 107 8.55 -13.33 11.91
CA LEU A 107 8.21 -12.75 13.22
C LEU A 107 6.70 -12.79 13.46
N ALA A 108 5.91 -12.45 12.46
CA ALA A 108 4.45 -12.49 12.57
C ALA A 108 3.94 -13.91 12.87
N LEU A 109 4.50 -14.92 12.20
CA LEU A 109 4.10 -16.31 12.42
C LEU A 109 4.42 -16.77 13.84
N ARG A 110 5.52 -16.31 14.41
CA ARG A 110 5.87 -16.62 15.80
C ARG A 110 4.98 -15.85 16.78
N ALA A 111 4.71 -14.59 16.47
CA ALA A 111 3.90 -13.73 17.33
C ALA A 111 2.45 -14.20 17.44
N VAL A 112 1.94 -14.86 16.40
CA VAL A 112 0.52 -15.28 16.36
C VAL A 112 0.18 -16.30 17.47
N THR A 113 1.18 -16.98 18.01
CA THR A 113 0.97 -17.97 19.07
C THR A 113 0.99 -17.35 20.48
N LEU A 114 1.28 -16.07 20.60
CA LEU A 114 1.36 -15.39 21.88
C LEU A 114 -0.03 -14.99 22.39
N SER A 115 -0.15 -14.87 23.70
CA SER A 115 -1.33 -14.28 24.32
C SER A 115 -1.41 -12.78 24.01
N GLU A 116 -2.55 -12.16 24.32
CA GLU A 116 -2.71 -10.71 24.17
C GLU A 116 -1.68 -9.96 25.01
N GLU A 117 -1.40 -10.45 26.21
CA GLU A 117 -0.40 -9.86 27.09
C GLU A 117 0.99 -9.95 26.45
N GLY A 118 1.33 -11.12 25.91
CA GLY A 118 2.61 -11.33 25.22
C GLY A 118 2.76 -10.44 24.00
N LEU A 119 1.68 -10.28 23.21
CA LEU A 119 1.68 -9.39 22.05
C LEU A 119 1.89 -7.94 22.48
N GLY A 120 1.28 -7.52 23.59
CA GLY A 120 1.50 -6.19 24.14
C GLY A 120 2.96 -5.94 24.49
N THR A 121 3.61 -6.94 25.11
CA THR A 121 5.04 -6.85 25.44
C THR A 121 5.89 -6.72 24.19
N VAL A 122 5.61 -7.51 23.15
CA VAL A 122 6.33 -7.40 21.88
C VAL A 122 6.14 -6.02 21.26
N THR A 123 4.92 -5.50 21.30
CA THR A 123 4.62 -4.16 20.77
C THR A 123 5.46 -3.10 21.49
N ASP A 124 5.55 -3.18 22.81
CA ASP A 124 6.35 -2.24 23.61
C ASP A 124 7.82 -2.29 23.21
N ILE A 125 8.34 -3.50 22.98
CA ILE A 125 9.73 -3.68 22.54
C ILE A 125 9.95 -3.08 21.17
N VAL A 126 9.02 -3.31 20.23
CA VAL A 126 9.11 -2.74 18.88
C VAL A 126 9.14 -1.21 18.96
N GLU A 127 8.28 -0.62 19.79
CA GLU A 127 8.25 0.84 19.94
C GLU A 127 9.54 1.38 20.54
N ALA A 128 10.11 0.65 21.50
CA ALA A 128 11.41 1.03 22.08
C ALA A 128 12.53 0.98 21.04
N ILE A 129 12.54 -0.04 20.20
CA ILE A 129 13.53 -0.16 19.12
C ILE A 129 13.37 0.96 18.11
N LYS A 130 12.13 1.27 17.72
CA LYS A 130 11.84 2.36 16.79
C LYS A 130 12.38 3.70 17.31
N ARG A 131 12.19 3.98 18.58
CA ARG A 131 12.69 5.21 19.18
C ARG A 131 14.23 5.25 19.17
N ARG A 132 14.87 4.13 19.42
CA ARG A 132 16.33 4.04 19.40
C ARG A 132 16.88 4.29 18.01
N GLU A 133 16.28 3.67 17.00
CA GLU A 133 16.71 3.82 15.61
C GLU A 133 16.48 5.25 15.12
N SER A 134 15.36 5.85 15.49
CA SER A 134 15.07 7.24 15.14
C SER A 134 16.10 8.21 15.73
N LYS A 135 16.52 7.98 16.97
CA LYS A 135 17.58 8.80 17.61
C LYS A 135 18.91 8.63 16.91
N ARG A 136 19.23 7.42 16.47
CA ARG A 136 20.48 7.17 15.75
C ARG A 136 20.52 7.94 14.44
N ASP A 137 19.43 7.98 13.71
CA ASP A 137 19.34 8.71 12.44
C ASP A 137 19.46 10.20 12.64
N GLN A 138 18.98 10.73 13.77
CA GLN A 138 19.07 12.15 14.08
C GLN A 138 20.41 12.54 14.69
N GLY A 139 21.17 11.58 15.19
CA GLY A 139 22.45 11.80 15.85
C GLY A 139 23.62 12.01 14.90
N GLU A 140 23.40 11.94 13.62
CA GLU A 140 24.42 12.22 12.62
C GLU A 140 24.29 13.66 12.11
#